data_4ff12b2600b60e2ef1076e30c76e7933
#
_entry.id   4ff12b2600b60e2ef1076e30c76e7933
#
_cell.length_a   1.000
_cell.length_b   1.000
_cell.length_c   1.000
_cell.angle_alpha   90.00
_cell.angle_beta   90.00
_cell.angle_gamma   90.00
#
_symmetry.space_group_name_H-M   'P 1'
#
loop_
_entity.id
_entity.type
_entity.pdbx_description
1 polymer ?
#
loop_
_entity_poly.entity_id
_entity_poly.type
_entity_poly.pdbx_seq_one_letter_code
_entity_poly.pdbx_strand_id
1 'polypeptide(L)'
;DEVRSVEEQTGIPSTEWTTAGRKTAARPDGEDLAFWQSDGLKQVEAYQKWMLQSGWQIATMPDGRPGIEWSADVHFGGTPVRFIIDAVYQVGEDLVIVDYKTGSRTPFGVIQNGLYASGIEKIYGIRPKWGAFFMTRQGELGDLIDLTHLSIEYYEHAFASMNHSVLQGYFPTFVGENCKMCSFVEKCPAWGSKDFPLQLPTTGKEKERK
;
A
#
# COMPACT_ATOMS: atom_id res chain seq x y z
N ASP A 1 -4.38 1.74 26.63
CA ASP A 1 -3.32 2.72 26.84
C ASP A 1 -2.10 2.40 26.00
N GLU A 2 -2.35 2.28 24.67
CA GLU A 2 -1.31 1.93 23.69
C GLU A 2 -0.15 2.94 23.67
N VAL A 3 -0.43 4.24 23.76
CA VAL A 3 0.60 5.28 23.82
C VAL A 3 1.59 5.00 24.94
N ARG A 4 1.09 4.72 26.12
CA ARG A 4 1.93 4.42 27.30
C ARG A 4 2.73 3.14 27.10
N SER A 5 2.12 2.11 26.51
CA SER A 5 2.79 0.86 26.18
C SER A 5 3.95 1.05 25.21
N VAL A 6 3.76 1.89 24.18
CA VAL A 6 4.81 2.20 23.19
C VAL A 6 5.91 3.05 23.83
N GLU A 7 5.59 4.04 24.67
CA GLU A 7 6.58 4.81 25.43
C GLU A 7 7.44 3.92 26.32
N GLU A 8 6.79 2.98 27.02
CA GLU A 8 7.50 2.01 27.88
C GLU A 8 8.41 1.07 27.08
N GLN A 9 7.96 0.61 25.90
CA GLN A 9 8.73 -0.30 25.04
C GLN A 9 9.90 0.39 24.33
N THR A 10 9.72 1.64 23.91
CA THR A 10 10.72 2.36 23.12
C THR A 10 11.62 3.25 23.94
N GLY A 11 11.20 3.63 25.14
CA GLY A 11 11.85 4.64 25.96
C GLY A 11 11.78 6.06 25.41
N ILE A 12 10.95 6.27 24.36
CA ILE A 12 10.79 7.57 23.68
C ILE A 12 9.46 8.17 24.10
N PRO A 13 9.42 9.33 24.75
CA PRO A 13 8.19 10.03 25.10
C PRO A 13 7.36 10.34 23.82
N SER A 14 6.05 10.24 23.90
CA SER A 14 5.16 10.53 22.76
C SER A 14 5.27 11.98 22.25
N THR A 15 5.76 12.89 23.08
CA THR A 15 6.08 14.26 22.68
C THR A 15 7.26 14.37 21.71
N GLU A 16 8.11 13.35 21.66
CA GLU A 16 9.28 13.30 20.76
C GLU A 16 9.01 12.46 19.51
N TRP A 17 7.82 11.87 19.39
CA TRP A 17 7.49 11.07 18.21
C TRP A 17 7.42 11.93 16.96
N THR A 18 7.94 11.39 15.88
CA THR A 18 7.86 12.05 14.57
C THR A 18 6.40 12.25 14.19
N THR A 19 6.02 13.51 13.97
CA THR A 19 4.67 13.84 13.57
C THR A 19 4.46 13.53 12.09
N ALA A 20 3.31 12.96 11.76
CA ALA A 20 2.89 12.82 10.37
C ALA A 20 2.43 14.19 9.82
N GLY A 21 2.59 14.36 8.52
CA GLY A 21 2.13 15.55 7.82
C GLY A 21 3.05 16.76 7.92
N ARG A 22 2.77 17.75 7.09
CA ARG A 22 3.58 18.97 6.99
C ARG A 22 3.18 19.99 8.06
N LYS A 23 4.15 20.56 8.75
CA LYS A 23 3.92 21.73 9.60
C LYS A 23 3.41 22.90 8.76
N THR A 24 2.35 23.53 9.22
CA THR A 24 1.72 24.68 8.56
C THR A 24 1.47 25.79 9.58
N ALA A 25 1.14 27.01 9.13
CA ALA A 25 0.77 28.10 10.03
C ALA A 25 -0.44 27.75 10.91
N ALA A 26 -1.38 26.96 10.41
CA ALA A 26 -2.55 26.49 11.17
C ALA A 26 -2.23 25.27 12.06
N ARG A 27 -1.11 24.58 11.82
CA ARG A 27 -0.64 23.41 12.58
C ARG A 27 0.88 23.49 12.71
N PRO A 28 1.39 24.34 13.60
CA PRO A 28 2.83 24.56 13.76
C PRO A 28 3.57 23.30 14.25
N ASP A 29 2.88 22.45 15.03
CA ASP A 29 3.42 21.22 15.57
C ASP A 29 3.17 19.99 14.64
N GLY A 30 2.53 20.21 13.51
CA GLY A 30 2.18 19.15 12.56
C GLY A 30 0.97 18.33 13.02
N GLU A 31 1.01 17.02 12.81
CA GLU A 31 -0.02 16.08 13.26
C GLU A 31 0.50 15.30 14.47
N ASP A 32 0.57 16.00 15.60
CA ASP A 32 1.02 15.46 16.88
C ASP A 32 -0.02 14.54 17.55
N LEU A 33 0.30 14.05 18.73
CA LEU A 33 -0.59 13.18 19.51
C LEU A 33 -1.95 13.85 19.81
N ALA A 34 -1.94 15.14 20.19
CA ALA A 34 -3.16 15.86 20.50
C ALA A 34 -4.07 16.01 19.27
N PHE A 35 -3.47 16.25 18.10
CA PHE A 35 -4.18 16.23 16.83
C PHE A 35 -4.84 14.86 16.61
N TRP A 36 -4.08 13.76 16.72
CA TRP A 36 -4.62 12.42 16.46
C TRP A 36 -5.65 11.95 17.49
N GLN A 37 -5.52 12.35 18.75
CA GLN A 37 -6.55 12.10 19.75
C GLN A 37 -7.90 12.75 19.41
N SER A 38 -7.88 13.92 18.77
CA SER A 38 -9.08 14.62 18.34
C SER A 38 -9.57 14.19 16.95
N ASP A 39 -8.68 14.20 15.98
CA ASP A 39 -9.01 13.95 14.56
C ASP A 39 -9.24 12.48 14.28
N GLY A 40 -8.49 11.59 14.93
CA GLY A 40 -8.69 10.14 14.82
C GLY A 40 -10.08 9.69 15.23
N LEU A 41 -10.61 10.23 16.33
CA LEU A 41 -11.98 9.92 16.75
C LEU A 41 -13.01 10.36 15.72
N LYS A 42 -12.86 11.56 15.13
CA LYS A 42 -13.76 12.03 14.07
C LYS A 42 -13.70 11.14 12.83
N GLN A 43 -12.54 10.64 12.49
CA GLN A 43 -12.39 9.71 11.35
C GLN A 43 -13.09 8.37 11.61
N VAL A 44 -13.00 7.85 12.83
CA VAL A 44 -13.73 6.64 13.24
C VAL A 44 -15.25 6.88 13.23
N GLU A 45 -15.71 7.99 13.77
CA GLU A 45 -17.14 8.37 13.75
C GLU A 45 -17.66 8.52 12.31
N ALA A 46 -16.88 9.14 11.43
CA ALA A 46 -17.23 9.31 10.03
C ALA A 46 -17.33 7.94 9.31
N TYR A 47 -16.39 7.03 9.58
CA TYR A 47 -16.44 5.66 9.08
C TYR A 47 -17.68 4.91 9.59
N GLN A 48 -17.98 4.96 10.89
CA GLN A 48 -19.16 4.32 11.45
C GLN A 48 -20.44 4.85 10.83
N LYS A 49 -20.53 6.16 10.64
CA LYS A 49 -21.68 6.78 9.98
C LYS A 49 -21.85 6.28 8.55
N TRP A 50 -20.77 6.23 7.80
CA TRP A 50 -20.77 5.69 6.43
C TRP A 50 -21.21 4.22 6.42
N MET A 51 -20.67 3.37 7.30
CA MET A 51 -21.04 1.96 7.39
C MET A 51 -22.55 1.78 7.64
N LEU A 52 -23.12 2.57 8.56
CA LEU A 52 -24.56 2.49 8.87
C LEU A 52 -25.43 2.96 7.71
N GLN A 53 -24.96 3.89 6.90
CA GLN A 53 -25.72 4.49 5.79
C GLN A 53 -25.56 3.74 4.47
N SER A 54 -24.42 3.14 4.22
CA SER A 54 -24.10 2.47 2.95
C SER A 54 -24.86 1.16 2.75
N GLY A 55 -25.21 0.47 3.83
CA GLY A 55 -25.75 -0.88 3.78
C GLY A 55 -24.74 -1.95 3.33
N TRP A 56 -23.49 -1.58 3.17
CA TRP A 56 -22.42 -2.52 2.80
C TRP A 56 -22.11 -3.45 3.98
N GLN A 57 -21.78 -4.68 3.69
CA GLN A 57 -21.44 -5.68 4.71
C GLN A 57 -20.03 -6.18 4.48
N ILE A 58 -19.28 -6.41 5.56
CA ILE A 58 -18.00 -7.10 5.47
C ILE A 58 -18.25 -8.50 4.90
N ALA A 59 -17.53 -8.84 3.85
CA ALA A 59 -17.63 -10.14 3.23
C ALA A 59 -17.15 -11.24 4.19
N THR A 60 -17.79 -12.39 4.14
CA THR A 60 -17.22 -13.61 4.71
C THR A 60 -16.44 -14.30 3.60
N MET A 61 -15.13 -14.44 3.78
CA MET A 61 -14.27 -15.10 2.81
C MET A 61 -14.57 -16.60 2.75
N PRO A 62 -14.24 -17.30 1.65
CA PRO A 62 -14.55 -18.74 1.51
C PRO A 62 -13.94 -19.63 2.59
N ASP A 63 -12.89 -19.18 3.27
CA ASP A 63 -12.29 -19.86 4.43
C ASP A 63 -13.01 -19.59 5.76
N GLY A 64 -14.11 -18.85 5.74
CA GLY A 64 -14.92 -18.49 6.91
C GLY A 64 -14.41 -17.27 7.69
N ARG A 65 -13.26 -16.70 7.34
CA ARG A 65 -12.75 -15.49 7.99
C ARG A 65 -13.49 -14.24 7.50
N PRO A 66 -13.64 -13.21 8.36
CA PRO A 66 -14.14 -11.92 7.89
C PRO A 66 -13.12 -11.27 6.94
N GLY A 67 -13.62 -10.54 5.97
CA GLY A 67 -12.80 -9.76 5.02
C GLY A 67 -12.27 -8.46 5.64
N ILE A 68 -11.74 -8.51 6.85
CA ILE A 68 -11.08 -7.39 7.55
C ILE A 68 -9.68 -7.85 7.90
N GLU A 69 -8.67 -7.01 7.61
CA GLU A 69 -7.26 -7.34 7.82
C GLU A 69 -6.96 -8.77 7.30
N TRP A 70 -7.63 -9.10 6.19
CA TRP A 70 -7.53 -10.44 5.65
C TRP A 70 -6.17 -10.64 4.98
N SER A 71 -5.40 -11.58 5.51
CA SER A 71 -4.05 -11.85 5.05
C SER A 71 -3.92 -13.20 4.36
N ALA A 72 -3.10 -13.24 3.32
CA ALA A 72 -2.77 -14.47 2.60
C ALA A 72 -1.37 -14.41 2.00
N ASP A 73 -0.81 -15.61 1.77
CA ASP A 73 0.43 -15.83 1.04
C ASP A 73 0.10 -16.46 -0.32
N VAL A 74 0.60 -15.86 -1.37
CA VAL A 74 0.37 -16.30 -2.76
C VAL A 74 1.67 -16.14 -3.54
N HIS A 75 1.88 -16.95 -4.58
CA HIS A 75 3.02 -16.79 -5.47
C HIS A 75 2.59 -16.11 -6.77
N PHE A 76 3.36 -15.09 -7.17
CA PHE A 76 3.26 -14.47 -8.50
C PHE A 76 4.64 -14.50 -9.16
N GLY A 77 4.74 -15.02 -10.38
CA GLY A 77 5.99 -15.12 -11.12
C GLY A 77 7.10 -15.85 -10.37
N GLY A 78 6.75 -16.87 -9.57
CA GLY A 78 7.67 -17.61 -8.71
C GLY A 78 8.08 -16.88 -7.42
N THR A 79 7.62 -15.66 -7.19
CA THR A 79 7.92 -14.87 -6.01
C THR A 79 6.82 -15.03 -4.96
N PRO A 80 7.15 -15.38 -3.69
CA PRO A 80 6.17 -15.38 -2.61
C PRO A 80 5.76 -13.96 -2.27
N VAL A 81 4.46 -13.70 -2.24
CA VAL A 81 3.87 -12.40 -1.95
C VAL A 81 2.90 -12.56 -0.79
N ARG A 82 3.17 -11.86 0.31
CA ARG A 82 2.23 -11.70 1.42
C ARG A 82 1.50 -10.38 1.26
N PHE A 83 0.19 -10.40 1.39
CA PHE A 83 -0.61 -9.19 1.44
C PHE A 83 -1.61 -9.25 2.60
N ILE A 84 -1.97 -8.06 3.06
CA ILE A 84 -3.02 -7.84 4.05
C ILE A 84 -3.98 -6.85 3.42
N ILE A 85 -5.25 -7.21 3.33
CA ILE A 85 -6.30 -6.39 2.74
C ILE A 85 -7.09 -5.74 3.87
N ASP A 86 -7.14 -4.41 3.89
CA ASP A 86 -7.83 -3.67 4.95
C ASP A 86 -9.28 -4.13 5.07
N ALA A 87 -10.04 -4.13 3.95
CA ALA A 87 -11.40 -4.64 3.95
C ALA A 87 -11.83 -5.20 2.59
N VAL A 88 -12.65 -6.25 2.63
CA VAL A 88 -13.42 -6.78 1.50
C VAL A 88 -14.89 -6.72 1.87
N TYR A 89 -15.68 -6.05 1.05
CA TYR A 89 -17.12 -5.90 1.26
C TYR A 89 -17.92 -6.75 0.28
N GLN A 90 -19.05 -7.24 0.76
CA GLN A 90 -20.11 -7.80 -0.09
C GLN A 90 -21.08 -6.68 -0.44
N VAL A 91 -21.26 -6.41 -1.72
CA VAL A 91 -22.19 -5.40 -2.25
C VAL A 91 -23.05 -6.04 -3.33
N GLY A 92 -24.24 -6.41 -2.97
CA GLY A 92 -25.06 -7.28 -3.84
C GLY A 92 -24.34 -8.63 -4.10
N GLU A 93 -24.11 -8.95 -5.36
CA GLU A 93 -23.40 -10.17 -5.76
C GLU A 93 -21.88 -9.96 -5.93
N ASP A 94 -21.40 -8.72 -5.86
CA ASP A 94 -20.00 -8.39 -6.11
C ASP A 94 -19.20 -8.27 -4.80
N LEU A 95 -17.91 -8.62 -4.89
CA LEU A 95 -16.92 -8.30 -3.87
C LEU A 95 -16.21 -6.99 -4.24
N VAL A 96 -16.08 -6.10 -3.26
CA VAL A 96 -15.40 -4.82 -3.40
C VAL A 96 -14.24 -4.75 -2.41
N ILE A 97 -13.03 -4.51 -2.91
CA ILE A 97 -11.85 -4.29 -2.08
C ILE A 97 -11.78 -2.82 -1.70
N VAL A 98 -11.76 -2.53 -0.41
CA VAL A 98 -11.61 -1.16 0.10
C VAL A 98 -10.31 -1.05 0.87
N ASP A 99 -9.52 -0.05 0.51
CA ASP A 99 -8.28 0.30 1.17
C ASP A 99 -8.48 1.65 1.89
N TYR A 100 -8.17 1.70 3.19
CA TYR A 100 -8.39 2.89 4.02
C TYR A 100 -7.19 3.83 3.96
N LYS A 101 -7.46 5.10 3.68
CA LYS A 101 -6.43 6.13 3.56
C LYS A 101 -6.63 7.26 4.56
N THR A 102 -5.66 7.43 5.45
CA THR A 102 -5.62 8.54 6.42
C THR A 102 -4.99 9.81 5.85
N GLY A 103 -4.45 9.74 4.64
CA GLY A 103 -3.88 10.88 3.92
C GLY A 103 -4.95 11.85 3.41
N SER A 104 -4.51 13.04 2.99
CA SER A 104 -5.39 14.07 2.42
C SER A 104 -5.60 13.95 0.91
N ARG A 105 -4.91 13.05 0.24
CA ARG A 105 -4.97 12.87 -1.22
C ARG A 105 -5.36 11.43 -1.54
N THR A 106 -6.29 11.28 -2.46
CA THR A 106 -6.62 9.97 -3.05
C THR A 106 -5.42 9.45 -3.83
N PRO A 107 -5.01 8.19 -3.63
CA PRO A 107 -3.96 7.57 -4.44
C PRO A 107 -4.35 7.52 -5.91
N PHE A 108 -3.36 7.70 -6.80
CA PHE A 108 -3.58 7.56 -8.24
C PHE A 108 -3.53 6.11 -8.73
N GLY A 109 -2.97 5.21 -7.94
CA GLY A 109 -2.68 3.86 -8.39
C GLY A 109 -3.67 2.84 -7.85
N VAL A 110 -4.13 1.98 -8.73
CA VAL A 110 -5.03 0.85 -8.42
C VAL A 110 -4.29 -0.50 -8.41
N ILE A 111 -2.97 -0.46 -8.61
CA ILE A 111 -2.12 -1.66 -8.71
C ILE A 111 -2.23 -2.52 -7.45
N GLN A 112 -2.29 -1.91 -6.27
CA GLN A 112 -2.44 -2.62 -5.00
C GLN A 112 -3.77 -3.37 -4.93
N ASN A 113 -4.88 -2.69 -5.23
CA ASN A 113 -6.21 -3.30 -5.19
C ASN A 113 -6.35 -4.42 -6.24
N GLY A 114 -5.76 -4.23 -7.42
CA GLY A 114 -5.70 -5.26 -8.46
C GLY A 114 -4.88 -6.49 -8.05
N LEU A 115 -3.75 -6.28 -7.35
CA LEU A 115 -2.96 -7.37 -6.78
C LEU A 115 -3.78 -8.19 -5.77
N TYR A 116 -4.51 -7.51 -4.90
CA TYR A 116 -5.41 -8.14 -3.93
C TYR A 116 -6.50 -8.96 -4.62
N ALA A 117 -7.15 -8.38 -5.64
CA ALA A 117 -8.17 -9.07 -6.44
C ALA A 117 -7.60 -10.32 -7.11
N SER A 118 -6.42 -10.22 -7.72
CA SER A 118 -5.74 -11.35 -8.35
C SER A 118 -5.29 -12.41 -7.33
N GLY A 119 -4.93 -12.00 -6.11
CA GLY A 119 -4.60 -12.90 -5.02
C GLY A 119 -5.80 -13.70 -4.54
N ILE A 120 -6.95 -13.05 -4.31
CA ILE A 120 -8.20 -13.72 -3.95
C ILE A 120 -8.62 -14.71 -5.06
N GLU A 121 -8.52 -14.28 -6.32
CA GLU A 121 -8.85 -15.15 -7.45
C GLU A 121 -7.94 -16.38 -7.52
N LYS A 122 -6.64 -16.23 -7.31
CA LYS A 122 -5.71 -17.38 -7.29
C LYS A 122 -6.02 -18.38 -6.17
N ILE A 123 -6.49 -17.91 -5.03
CA ILE A 123 -6.75 -18.76 -3.86
C ILE A 123 -8.12 -19.45 -3.98
N TYR A 124 -9.14 -18.71 -4.41
CA TYR A 124 -10.53 -19.16 -4.31
C TYR A 124 -11.25 -19.29 -5.66
N GLY A 125 -10.64 -18.86 -6.76
CA GLY A 125 -11.31 -18.82 -8.06
C GLY A 125 -12.42 -17.73 -8.16
N ILE A 126 -12.50 -16.84 -7.18
CA ILE A 126 -13.48 -15.74 -7.11
C ILE A 126 -12.73 -14.44 -7.32
N ARG A 127 -13.15 -13.65 -8.32
CA ARG A 127 -12.49 -12.38 -8.61
C ARG A 127 -13.32 -11.20 -8.14
N PRO A 128 -12.83 -10.41 -7.16
CA PRO A 128 -13.33 -9.06 -6.92
C PRO A 128 -13.15 -8.19 -8.16
N LYS A 129 -14.24 -7.60 -8.66
CA LYS A 129 -14.20 -6.75 -9.86
C LYS A 129 -13.90 -5.30 -9.54
N TRP A 130 -14.21 -4.88 -8.32
CA TRP A 130 -14.18 -3.49 -7.91
C TRP A 130 -13.21 -3.26 -6.76
N GLY A 131 -12.55 -2.11 -6.82
CA GLY A 131 -11.78 -1.55 -5.72
C GLY A 131 -12.25 -0.13 -5.40
N ALA A 132 -11.96 0.34 -4.20
CA ALA A 132 -12.19 1.73 -3.81
C ALA A 132 -11.19 2.16 -2.74
N PHE A 133 -11.07 3.46 -2.53
CA PHE A 133 -10.39 4.05 -1.39
C PHE A 133 -11.41 4.71 -0.48
N PHE A 134 -11.38 4.36 0.81
CA PHE A 134 -12.13 5.11 1.81
C PHE A 134 -11.21 6.16 2.42
N MET A 135 -11.51 7.42 2.17
CA MET A 135 -10.75 8.55 2.66
C MET A 135 -11.23 8.91 4.06
N THR A 136 -10.55 8.43 5.10
CA THR A 136 -11.03 8.52 6.49
C THR A 136 -11.19 9.97 6.97
N ARG A 137 -10.32 10.89 6.52
CA ARG A 137 -10.42 12.32 6.87
C ARG A 137 -11.66 13.01 6.29
N GLN A 138 -12.07 12.59 5.10
CA GLN A 138 -13.27 13.09 4.44
C GLN A 138 -14.52 12.33 4.92
N GLY A 139 -14.32 11.12 5.43
CA GLY A 139 -15.42 10.22 5.81
C GLY A 139 -16.19 9.70 4.60
N GLU A 140 -15.52 9.59 3.46
CA GLU A 140 -16.15 9.29 2.18
C GLU A 140 -15.47 8.14 1.47
N LEU A 141 -16.29 7.28 0.85
CA LEU A 141 -15.82 6.30 -0.12
C LEU A 141 -15.64 7.00 -1.47
N GLY A 142 -14.46 6.82 -2.07
CA GLY A 142 -14.21 7.26 -3.43
C GLY A 142 -14.97 6.45 -4.49
N ASP A 143 -14.77 6.80 -5.76
CA ASP A 143 -15.38 6.08 -6.87
C ASP A 143 -14.95 4.62 -6.92
N LEU A 144 -15.87 3.76 -7.39
CA LEU A 144 -15.53 2.37 -7.68
C LEU A 144 -14.61 2.29 -8.90
N ILE A 145 -13.55 1.53 -8.76
CA ILE A 145 -12.50 1.36 -9.75
C ILE A 145 -12.59 -0.05 -10.32
N ASP A 146 -12.70 -0.17 -11.64
CA ASP A 146 -12.70 -1.46 -12.32
C ASP A 146 -11.30 -2.09 -12.26
N LEU A 147 -11.21 -3.27 -11.63
CA LEU A 147 -9.98 -4.05 -11.48
C LEU A 147 -9.85 -5.18 -12.51
N THR A 148 -10.80 -5.34 -13.41
CA THR A 148 -10.85 -6.49 -14.33
C THR A 148 -9.68 -6.53 -15.32
N HIS A 149 -9.11 -5.39 -15.65
CA HIS A 149 -7.94 -5.26 -16.53
C HIS A 149 -6.61 -5.61 -15.87
N LEU A 150 -6.56 -5.73 -14.55
CA LEU A 150 -5.36 -6.09 -13.77
C LEU A 150 -5.35 -7.60 -13.49
N SER A 151 -5.14 -8.40 -14.52
CA SER A 151 -5.26 -9.86 -14.48
C SER A 151 -4.15 -10.54 -13.66
N ILE A 152 -4.35 -11.83 -13.35
CA ILE A 152 -3.32 -12.67 -12.72
C ILE A 152 -2.05 -12.67 -13.58
N GLU A 153 -2.18 -12.79 -14.91
CA GLU A 153 -1.05 -12.83 -15.84
C GLU A 153 -0.23 -11.56 -15.82
N TYR A 154 -0.88 -10.40 -15.62
CA TYR A 154 -0.18 -9.13 -15.44
C TYR A 154 0.77 -9.20 -14.24
N TYR A 155 0.28 -9.69 -13.08
CA TYR A 155 1.12 -9.79 -11.87
C TYR A 155 2.15 -10.91 -11.97
N GLU A 156 1.81 -12.06 -12.57
CA GLU A 156 2.78 -13.12 -12.86
C GLU A 156 3.97 -12.57 -13.65
N HIS A 157 3.69 -11.82 -14.72
CA HIS A 157 4.75 -11.22 -15.54
C HIS A 157 5.54 -10.16 -14.78
N ALA A 158 4.87 -9.26 -14.05
CA ALA A 158 5.52 -8.18 -13.31
C ALA A 158 6.48 -8.72 -12.24
N PHE A 159 6.03 -9.68 -11.43
CA PHE A 159 6.86 -10.28 -10.39
C PHE A 159 7.99 -11.15 -10.96
N ALA A 160 7.73 -11.90 -12.04
CA ALA A 160 8.78 -12.66 -12.72
C ALA A 160 9.88 -11.75 -13.28
N SER A 161 9.51 -10.64 -13.91
CA SER A 161 10.45 -9.65 -14.44
C SER A 161 11.25 -8.97 -13.32
N MET A 162 10.59 -8.62 -12.21
CA MET A 162 11.27 -8.07 -11.04
C MET A 162 12.26 -9.07 -10.45
N ASN A 163 11.83 -10.32 -10.24
CA ASN A 163 12.68 -11.38 -9.69
C ASN A 163 13.89 -11.64 -10.60
N HIS A 164 13.67 -11.70 -11.91
CA HIS A 164 14.77 -11.82 -12.87
C HIS A 164 15.78 -10.69 -12.74
N SER A 165 15.32 -9.44 -12.64
CA SER A 165 16.19 -8.27 -12.47
C SER A 165 17.01 -8.36 -11.17
N VAL A 166 16.37 -8.75 -10.07
CA VAL A 166 17.05 -8.94 -8.77
C VAL A 166 18.14 -10.02 -8.87
N LEU A 167 17.84 -11.17 -9.47
CA LEU A 167 18.81 -12.27 -9.66
C LEU A 167 19.99 -11.88 -10.55
N GLN A 168 19.80 -10.96 -11.48
CA GLN A 168 20.85 -10.40 -12.31
C GLN A 168 21.61 -9.23 -11.65
N GLY A 169 21.26 -8.85 -10.43
CA GLY A 169 21.82 -7.69 -9.75
C GLY A 169 21.43 -6.36 -10.39
N TYR A 170 20.37 -6.32 -11.19
CA TYR A 170 19.91 -5.14 -11.89
C TYR A 170 18.79 -4.44 -11.08
N PHE A 171 19.09 -3.25 -10.59
CA PHE A 171 18.18 -2.44 -9.78
C PHE A 171 17.94 -1.08 -10.44
N PRO A 172 16.94 -0.96 -11.33
CA PRO A 172 16.64 0.29 -12.00
C PRO A 172 16.23 1.35 -10.98
N THR A 173 16.78 2.55 -11.12
CA THR A 173 16.43 3.68 -10.25
C THR A 173 15.43 4.58 -10.96
N PHE A 174 14.40 5.01 -10.21
CA PHE A 174 13.40 5.95 -10.70
C PHE A 174 13.45 7.22 -9.87
N VAL A 175 13.87 8.32 -10.49
CA VAL A 175 13.87 9.63 -9.84
C VAL A 175 12.45 10.20 -9.83
N GLY A 176 11.96 10.58 -8.66
CA GLY A 176 10.61 11.11 -8.49
C GLY A 176 10.41 11.81 -7.14
N GLU A 177 9.19 12.17 -6.85
CA GLU A 177 8.83 12.87 -5.61
C GLU A 177 9.21 12.09 -4.34
N ASN A 178 9.17 10.76 -4.38
CA ASN A 178 9.56 9.91 -3.26
C ASN A 178 11.05 10.03 -2.89
N CYS A 179 11.89 10.53 -3.79
CA CYS A 179 13.31 10.73 -3.51
C CYS A 179 13.54 11.73 -2.38
N LYS A 180 12.62 12.67 -2.16
CA LYS A 180 12.69 13.67 -1.08
C LYS A 180 12.63 13.05 0.33
N MET A 181 12.06 11.85 0.43
CA MET A 181 11.90 11.11 1.69
C MET A 181 12.71 9.81 1.71
N CYS A 182 13.56 9.61 0.71
CA CYS A 182 14.33 8.38 0.56
C CYS A 182 15.56 8.39 1.47
N SER A 183 15.63 7.45 2.40
CA SER A 183 16.78 7.29 3.30
C SER A 183 18.08 6.89 2.58
N PHE A 184 17.98 6.46 1.32
CA PHE A 184 19.11 6.02 0.51
C PHE A 184 19.57 7.05 -0.52
N VAL A 185 19.03 8.28 -0.50
CA VAL A 185 19.29 9.30 -1.53
C VAL A 185 20.80 9.57 -1.71
N GLU A 186 21.55 9.64 -0.61
CA GLU A 186 22.99 9.89 -0.66
C GLU A 186 23.81 8.77 -1.29
N LYS A 187 23.28 7.54 -1.25
CA LYS A 187 23.89 6.34 -1.83
C LYS A 187 23.29 5.98 -3.19
N CYS A 188 22.31 6.74 -3.65
CA CYS A 188 21.58 6.43 -4.87
C CYS A 188 22.42 6.81 -6.12
N PRO A 189 22.66 5.89 -7.06
CA PRO A 189 23.42 6.18 -8.27
C PRO A 189 22.74 7.22 -9.16
N ALA A 190 21.40 7.34 -9.12
CA ALA A 190 20.67 8.35 -9.90
C ALA A 190 20.92 9.80 -9.39
N TRP A 191 21.40 9.96 -8.15
CA TRP A 191 21.79 11.24 -7.59
C TRP A 191 23.31 11.46 -7.62
N GLY A 192 24.04 10.66 -8.41
CA GLY A 192 25.47 10.82 -8.64
C GLY A 192 26.36 10.31 -7.51
N SER A 193 25.90 9.34 -6.72
CA SER A 193 26.77 8.67 -5.75
C SER A 193 27.95 8.02 -6.45
N LYS A 194 29.17 8.37 -6.01
CA LYS A 194 30.41 7.79 -6.54
C LYS A 194 30.64 6.37 -6.04
N ASP A 195 30.11 6.05 -4.85
CA ASP A 195 30.27 4.74 -4.21
C ASP A 195 29.33 3.70 -4.82
N PHE A 196 28.23 4.15 -5.44
CA PHE A 196 27.22 3.32 -6.08
C PHE A 196 26.93 3.83 -7.51
N PRO A 197 27.87 3.63 -8.48
CA PRO A 197 27.67 4.07 -9.85
C PRO A 197 26.51 3.29 -10.51
N LEU A 198 25.83 3.93 -11.47
CA LEU A 198 24.84 3.27 -12.30
C LEU A 198 25.46 2.09 -13.03
N GLN A 199 24.94 0.89 -12.76
CA GLN A 199 25.30 -0.31 -13.50
C GLN A 199 24.42 -0.37 -14.75
N LEU A 200 25.02 -0.14 -15.90
CA LEU A 200 24.34 -0.37 -17.17
C LEU A 200 24.35 -1.86 -17.49
N PRO A 201 23.25 -2.41 -18.05
CA PRO A 201 23.26 -3.80 -18.52
C PRO A 201 24.41 -3.97 -19.52
N THR A 202 25.30 -4.90 -19.24
CA THR A 202 26.31 -5.29 -20.23
C THR A 202 25.58 -5.94 -21.39
N THR A 203 25.47 -5.24 -22.52
CA THR A 203 25.00 -5.85 -23.74
C THR A 203 25.98 -6.96 -24.07
N GLY A 204 25.50 -8.22 -24.13
CA GLY A 204 26.33 -9.43 -24.28
C GLY A 204 27.18 -9.55 -25.54
N LYS A 205 27.67 -8.42 -26.09
CA LYS A 205 28.53 -8.34 -27.27
C LYS A 205 30.02 -8.17 -26.97
N GLU A 206 30.45 -8.17 -25.71
CA GLU A 206 31.87 -8.03 -25.36
C GLU A 206 32.63 -9.37 -25.22
N LYS A 207 32.03 -10.51 -25.55
CA LYS A 207 32.74 -11.81 -25.49
C LYS A 207 33.38 -12.27 -26.80
N GLU A 208 33.40 -11.43 -27.84
CA GLU A 208 34.08 -11.77 -29.11
C GLU A 208 35.17 -10.75 -29.49
N ARG A 209 36.07 -10.45 -28.58
CA ARG A 209 37.35 -9.83 -28.96
C ARG A 209 38.47 -10.37 -28.04
N LYS A 210 38.87 -11.59 -28.33
CA LYS A 210 40.26 -12.05 -28.11
C LYS A 210 40.56 -13.10 -29.14
#